data_2111fadece32744c04ff7f9fd3d861e0
#
_entry.id   2111fadece32744c04ff7f9fd3d861e0
#
_cell.length_a   1.000
_cell.length_b   1.000
_cell.length_c   1.000
_cell.angle_alpha   90.00
_cell.angle_beta   90.00
_cell.angle_gamma   90.00
#
_symmetry.space_group_name_H-M   'P 1'
#
loop_
_entity.id
_entity.type
_entity.pdbx_description
1 polymer ?
#
loop_
_entity_poly.entity_id
_entity_poly.type
_entity_poly.pdbx_seq_one_letter_code
_entity_poly.pdbx_strand_id
1 'polypeptide(L)' 'LADVEVILLKADPSMTEGKVLEWSKKEGDKVEVGDTLVMIETEKVEFPVEATVAGTLKKTLAKPGDTVAVAQAIAIIETQ' A
#
# COMPACT_ATOMS: atom_id res chain seq x y z
N LEU A 1 17.36 10.64 -5.49
CA LEU A 1 16.55 9.43 -5.22
C LEU A 1 16.31 9.30 -3.73
N ALA A 2 15.12 8.91 -3.35
CA ALA A 2 14.78 8.64 -1.96
C ALA A 2 13.79 7.49 -1.91
N ASP A 3 13.91 6.68 -0.86
CA ASP A 3 12.95 5.63 -0.59
C ASP A 3 11.87 6.19 0.32
N VAL A 4 10.62 6.05 -0.09
CA VAL A 4 9.46 6.50 0.68
C VAL A 4 8.63 5.28 1.04
N GLU A 5 8.40 5.09 2.34
CA GLU A 5 7.54 4.00 2.79
C GLU A 5 6.07 4.36 2.56
N VAL A 6 5.33 3.38 2.07
CA VAL A 6 3.87 3.46 2.00
C VAL A 6 3.35 2.68 3.19
N ILE A 7 2.65 3.35 4.10
CA ILE A 7 2.10 2.70 5.29
C ILE A 7 0.60 2.50 5.15
N LEU A 8 0.08 1.53 5.88
CA LEU A 8 -1.36 1.32 5.92
C LEU A 8 -2.00 2.38 6.81
N LEU A 9 -2.86 3.20 6.22
CA LEU A 9 -3.62 4.22 6.95
C LEU A 9 -4.97 3.67 7.37
N LYS A 10 -5.55 4.24 8.43
CA LYS A 10 -6.88 3.85 8.88
C LYS A 10 -7.94 4.27 7.86
N ALA A 11 -8.85 3.37 7.53
CA ALA A 11 -10.03 3.69 6.74
C ALA A 11 -11.15 4.21 7.64
N ASP A 12 -11.15 3.82 8.92
CA ASP A 12 -12.11 4.31 9.92
C ASP A 12 -11.43 4.30 11.30
N PRO A 13 -12.02 4.99 12.30
CA PRO A 13 -11.37 5.11 13.61
C PRO A 13 -11.14 3.81 14.35
N SER A 14 -11.93 2.77 14.08
CA SER A 14 -11.83 1.50 14.79
C SER A 14 -10.87 0.51 14.12
N MET A 15 -10.33 0.86 12.97
CA MET A 15 -9.47 -0.05 12.22
C MET A 15 -8.12 -0.22 12.92
N THR A 16 -7.70 -1.47 13.09
CA THR A 16 -6.38 -1.78 13.66
C THR A 16 -5.50 -2.55 12.67
N GLU A 17 -6.11 -3.23 11.72
CA GLU A 17 -5.40 -4.05 10.75
C GLU A 17 -6.26 -4.25 9.51
N GLY A 18 -5.64 -4.75 8.45
CA GLY A 18 -6.35 -5.09 7.23
C GLY A 18 -5.69 -6.24 6.50
N LYS A 19 -6.45 -6.92 5.67
CA LYS A 19 -5.97 -8.03 4.87
C LYS A 19 -5.59 -7.54 3.49
N VAL A 20 -4.39 -7.91 3.05
CA VAL A 20 -3.93 -7.59 1.70
C VAL A 20 -4.67 -8.48 0.72
N LEU A 21 -5.31 -7.86 -0.26
CA LEU A 21 -6.01 -8.58 -1.32
C LEU A 21 -5.10 -8.66 -2.55
N GLU A 22 -5.30 -7.79 -3.50
CA GLU A 22 -4.61 -7.88 -4.78
C GLU A 22 -3.78 -6.64 -5.02
N TRP A 23 -2.55 -6.83 -5.50
CA TRP A 23 -1.68 -5.73 -5.92
C TRP A 23 -2.05 -5.32 -7.35
N SER A 24 -2.23 -4.01 -7.55
CA SER A 24 -2.48 -3.45 -8.88
C SER A 24 -1.19 -3.09 -9.59
N LYS A 25 -0.09 -3.00 -8.85
CA LYS A 25 1.24 -2.69 -9.37
C LYS A 25 2.22 -3.75 -8.90
N LYS A 26 3.29 -3.93 -9.64
CA LYS A 26 4.35 -4.89 -9.34
C LYS A 26 5.64 -4.16 -9.04
N GLU A 27 6.57 -4.83 -8.37
CA GLU A 27 7.92 -4.30 -8.19
C GLU A 27 8.52 -3.98 -9.56
N GLY A 28 9.07 -2.78 -9.66
CA GLY A 28 9.62 -2.26 -10.91
C GLY A 28 8.67 -1.38 -11.69
N ASP A 29 7.38 -1.37 -11.39
CA ASP A 29 6.42 -0.54 -12.11
C ASP A 29 6.57 0.93 -11.72
N LYS A 30 6.36 1.81 -12.70
CA LYS A 30 6.26 3.24 -12.41
C LYS A 30 4.89 3.54 -11.82
N VAL A 31 4.86 4.44 -10.85
CA VAL A 31 3.64 4.86 -10.19
C VAL A 31 3.55 6.39 -10.18
N GLU A 32 2.31 6.87 -10.24
CA GLU A 32 1.99 8.29 -10.13
C GLU A 32 1.21 8.52 -8.84
N VAL A 33 1.22 9.74 -8.36
CA VAL A 33 0.40 10.11 -7.19
C VAL A 33 -1.06 9.76 -7.49
N GLY A 34 -1.69 9.05 -6.56
CA GLY A 34 -3.08 8.62 -6.70
C GLY A 34 -3.28 7.26 -7.34
N ASP A 35 -2.23 6.66 -7.89
CA ASP A 35 -2.35 5.30 -8.44
C ASP A 35 -2.67 4.32 -7.33
N THR A 36 -3.60 3.40 -7.60
CA THR A 36 -3.87 2.30 -6.66
C THR A 36 -2.71 1.32 -6.69
N LEU A 37 -2.16 1.04 -5.51
CA LEU A 37 -1.09 0.06 -5.36
C LEU A 37 -1.64 -1.31 -5.03
N VAL A 38 -2.53 -1.38 -4.05
CA VAL A 38 -3.04 -2.64 -3.51
C VAL A 38 -4.41 -2.39 -2.89
N MET A 39 -5.25 -3.43 -2.88
CA MET A 39 -6.55 -3.39 -2.20
C MET A 39 -6.41 -4.01 -0.82
N ILE A 40 -7.06 -3.39 0.14
CA ILE A 40 -7.08 -3.84 1.54
C ILE A 40 -8.52 -4.11 1.93
N GLU A 41 -8.73 -5.18 2.70
CA GLU A 41 -10.05 -5.57 3.19
C GLU A 41 -10.08 -5.54 4.71
N THR A 42 -11.14 -4.96 5.25
CA THR A 42 -11.46 -5.05 6.67
C THR A 42 -12.83 -5.71 6.80
N GLU A 43 -13.32 -5.86 8.03
CA GLU A 43 -14.67 -6.39 8.25
C GLU A 43 -15.76 -5.55 7.60
N LYS A 44 -15.49 -4.25 7.44
CA LYS A 44 -16.51 -3.30 7.01
C LYS A 44 -16.41 -2.89 5.57
N VAL A 45 -15.18 -2.75 5.05
CA VAL A 45 -14.94 -2.13 3.75
C VAL A 45 -13.74 -2.77 3.06
N GLU A 46 -13.72 -2.59 1.73
CA GLU A 46 -12.51 -2.76 0.93
C GLU A 46 -12.12 -1.39 0.41
N PHE A 47 -10.83 -1.08 0.44
CA PHE A 47 -10.37 0.22 -0.02
C PHE A 47 -8.98 0.12 -0.65
N PRO A 48 -8.67 1.03 -1.58
CA PRO A 48 -7.35 1.05 -2.20
C PRO A 48 -6.35 1.78 -1.32
N VAL A 49 -5.11 1.31 -1.34
CA VAL A 49 -3.97 2.09 -0.85
C VAL A 49 -3.34 2.72 -2.08
N GLU A 50 -3.23 4.04 -2.05
CA GLU A 50 -2.77 4.81 -3.22
C GLU A 50 -1.38 5.37 -2.98
N ALA A 51 -0.64 5.53 -4.08
CA ALA A 51 0.67 6.16 -4.02
C ALA A 51 0.53 7.63 -3.64
N THR A 52 1.33 8.08 -2.68
CA THR A 52 1.37 9.48 -2.26
C THR A 52 2.48 10.24 -2.93
N VAL A 53 3.38 9.54 -3.60
CA VAL A 53 4.49 10.13 -4.37
C VAL A 53 4.60 9.40 -5.69
N ALA A 54 5.20 10.06 -6.67
CA ALA A 54 5.51 9.44 -7.95
C ALA A 54 6.90 8.83 -7.88
N GLY A 55 7.11 7.74 -8.62
CA GLY A 55 8.40 7.08 -8.68
C GLY A 55 8.27 5.67 -9.20
N THR A 56 9.11 4.78 -8.68
CA THR A 56 9.11 3.36 -9.04
C THR A 56 8.75 2.55 -7.80
N LEU A 57 7.83 1.62 -7.93
CA LEU A 57 7.52 0.70 -6.83
C LEU A 57 8.72 -0.22 -6.64
N LYS A 58 9.50 0.04 -5.59
CA LYS A 58 10.76 -0.65 -5.37
C LYS A 58 10.56 -1.99 -4.70
N LYS A 59 9.66 -2.04 -3.71
CA LYS A 59 9.38 -3.25 -2.95
C LYS A 59 7.94 -3.32 -2.54
N THR A 60 7.40 -4.55 -2.55
CA THR A 60 6.15 -4.87 -1.88
C THR A 60 6.52 -5.68 -0.65
N LEU A 61 6.07 -5.22 0.52
CA LEU A 61 6.44 -5.79 1.81
C LEU A 61 5.36 -6.70 2.40
N ALA A 62 4.27 -6.87 1.68
CA ALA A 62 3.17 -7.74 2.09
C ALA A 62 2.62 -8.44 0.85
N LYS A 63 2.11 -9.65 1.04
CA LYS A 63 1.59 -10.49 -0.04
C LYS A 63 0.08 -10.63 0.10
N PRO A 64 -0.62 -10.98 -0.99
CA PRO A 64 -2.04 -11.32 -0.90
C PRO A 64 -2.27 -12.36 0.19
N GLY A 65 -3.26 -12.10 1.03
CA GLY A 65 -3.59 -12.95 2.16
C GLY A 65 -2.94 -12.56 3.49
N ASP A 66 -1.91 -11.73 3.46
CA ASP A 66 -1.27 -11.26 4.70
C ASP A 66 -2.18 -10.27 5.43
N THR A 67 -2.11 -10.30 6.75
CA THR A 67 -2.73 -9.28 7.61
C THR A 67 -1.65 -8.30 8.01
N VAL A 68 -1.91 -7.02 7.80
CA VAL A 68 -0.98 -5.95 8.13
C VAL A 68 -1.61 -4.99 9.14
N ALA A 69 -0.80 -4.46 10.03
CA ALA A 69 -1.27 -3.53 11.05
C ALA A 69 -1.31 -2.11 10.48
N VAL A 70 -2.21 -1.30 11.03
CA VAL A 70 -2.21 0.14 10.74
C VAL A 70 -0.84 0.71 11.10
N ALA A 71 -0.33 1.59 10.24
CA ALA A 71 0.98 2.22 10.29
C ALA A 71 2.15 1.31 9.87
N GLN A 72 1.89 0.03 9.58
CA GLN A 72 2.91 -0.86 9.07
C GLN A 72 3.27 -0.46 7.64
N ALA A 73 4.56 -0.51 7.30
CA ALA A 73 5.00 -0.28 5.93
C ALA A 73 4.61 -1.48 5.06
N ILE A 74 3.97 -1.22 3.92
CA ILE A 74 3.52 -2.26 2.99
C ILE A 74 4.20 -2.17 1.64
N ALA A 75 4.86 -1.06 1.35
CA ALA A 75 5.58 -0.89 0.10
C ALA A 75 6.65 0.18 0.26
N ILE A 76 7.58 0.19 -0.67
CA ILE A 76 8.59 1.26 -0.78
C ILE A 76 8.54 1.77 -2.21
N ILE A 77 8.42 3.10 -2.34
CA ILE A 77 8.50 3.79 -3.63
C ILE A 77 9.81 4.55 -3.66
N GLU A 78 10.60 4.32 -4.71
CA GLU A 78 11.82 5.10 -4.93
C GLU A 78 11.46 6.29 -5.79
N THR A 79 11.66 7.49 -5.26
CA THR A 79 11.38 8.72 -5.99
C THR A 79 12.55 9.10 -6.87
N GLN A 80 12.28 9.94 -7.86
CA GLN A 80 13.32 10.46 -8.75
C GLN A 80 14.07 11.62 -8.12
#